data_793f0b44d4915cdf1ddd52247c948b1e
#
_entry.id   793f0b44d4915cdf1ddd52247c948b1e
#
_cell.length_a   1.000
_cell.length_b   1.000
_cell.length_c   1.000
_cell.angle_alpha   90.00
_cell.angle_beta   90.00
_cell.angle_gamma   90.00
#
_symmetry.space_group_name_H-M   'P 1'
#
loop_
_entity.id
_entity.type
_entity.pdbx_description
1 polymer ?
#
loop_
_entity_poly.entity_id
_entity_poly.type
_entity_poly.pdbx_seq_one_letter_code
_entity_poly.pdbx_strand_id
1 'polypeptide(L)'
;MMKRLQNFLIKKFIILLIVVGAVEFLINHVINVYFFPVMQKSFFADVSFREELSGGQIKIILLIVLLQIIVNMINAALHLVGRIGIEGINDLIGRYYADPSSGSPLLNNLSSAQIFLLFLFIVAIYAMVAAPYAISAFYYVRAVTREVAAIAGEQEAERQEYDRRRNLMLSDIAHDLRTPITTISGYAQALKDNVVQEEQKRQEYLQAIENKSRRMSDLINLLFEYVKIDSYGFSLDREELDLCELLRENAALIYQDMEDAGMDFEVDVPEEKYMINADRVQMSRVITNLMVNAIRHNQPGTKILLSLTERMGLVTVRVADTGSPIPEDIRETLFEPFSKGDKSRSDGKGSGLGLSIAKKVIDMHGYNLSLEEGPAGYTKSFTIKLHM
;
A
#
# COMPACT_ATOMS: atom_id res chain seq x y z
N MET A 1 1.14 -0.96 6.16
CA MET A 1 2.02 -1.93 5.51
C MET A 1 3.21 -2.32 6.39
N MET A 2 4.13 -1.43 6.77
CA MET A 2 5.33 -1.72 7.58
C MET A 2 5.03 -2.39 8.93
N LYS A 3 3.98 -1.96 9.66
CA LYS A 3 3.53 -2.61 10.91
C LYS A 3 3.06 -4.06 10.70
N ARG A 4 2.39 -4.37 9.59
CA ARG A 4 1.94 -5.75 9.25
C ARG A 4 3.15 -6.67 9.04
N LEU A 5 4.14 -6.21 8.27
CA LEU A 5 5.38 -6.96 8.04
C LEU A 5 6.18 -7.16 9.34
N GLN A 6 6.35 -6.11 10.15
CA GLN A 6 7.03 -6.22 11.44
C GLN A 6 6.35 -7.24 12.37
N ASN A 7 5.03 -7.16 12.51
CA ASN A 7 4.28 -8.11 13.35
C ASN A 7 4.40 -9.55 12.85
N PHE A 8 4.37 -9.76 11.52
CA PHE A 8 4.58 -11.06 10.91
C PHE A 8 5.98 -11.61 11.22
N LEU A 9 7.03 -10.80 11.02
CA LEU A 9 8.42 -11.18 11.26
C LEU A 9 8.65 -11.56 12.73
N ILE A 10 8.20 -10.71 13.66
CA ILE A 10 8.33 -10.94 15.10
C ILE A 10 7.59 -12.21 15.51
N LYS A 11 6.33 -12.37 15.09
CA LYS A 11 5.52 -13.55 15.43
C LYS A 11 6.16 -14.85 14.93
N LYS A 12 6.62 -14.87 13.68
CA LYS A 12 7.26 -16.04 13.09
C LYS A 12 8.60 -16.34 13.75
N PHE A 13 9.41 -15.31 14.06
CA PHE A 13 10.67 -15.46 14.76
C PHE A 13 10.49 -16.08 16.16
N ILE A 14 9.54 -15.57 16.95
CA ILE A 14 9.24 -16.10 18.30
C ILE A 14 8.79 -17.56 18.24
N ILE A 15 7.88 -17.89 17.32
CA ILE A 15 7.41 -19.29 17.14
C ILE A 15 8.60 -20.20 16.81
N LEU A 16 9.46 -19.81 15.87
CA LEU A 16 10.63 -20.60 15.50
C LEU A 16 11.61 -20.77 16.66
N LEU A 17 11.84 -19.72 17.44
CA LEU A 17 12.71 -19.76 18.60
C LEU A 17 12.21 -20.74 19.66
N ILE A 18 10.91 -20.78 19.92
CA ILE A 18 10.28 -21.73 20.85
C ILE A 18 10.42 -23.16 20.32
N VAL A 19 10.15 -23.38 19.03
CA VAL A 19 10.25 -24.71 18.41
C VAL A 19 11.69 -25.21 18.44
N VAL A 20 12.66 -24.38 18.07
CA VAL A 20 14.07 -24.75 18.10
C VAL A 20 14.52 -25.06 19.53
N GLY A 21 14.13 -24.25 20.52
CA GLY A 21 14.45 -24.50 21.93
C GLY A 21 13.88 -25.82 22.46
N ALA A 22 12.63 -26.15 22.09
CA ALA A 22 12.02 -27.42 22.47
C ALA A 22 12.74 -28.62 21.81
N VAL A 23 13.08 -28.51 20.53
CA VAL A 23 13.82 -29.55 19.80
C VAL A 23 15.23 -29.71 20.38
N GLU A 24 15.90 -28.60 20.68
CA GLU A 24 17.25 -28.62 21.29
C GLU A 24 17.21 -29.30 22.68
N PHE A 25 16.20 -29.01 23.48
CA PHE A 25 16.01 -29.65 24.77
C PHE A 25 15.88 -31.19 24.64
N LEU A 26 15.09 -31.67 23.68
CA LEU A 26 14.94 -33.09 23.37
C LEU A 26 16.24 -33.70 22.87
N ILE A 27 16.93 -33.05 21.94
CA ILE A 27 18.22 -33.51 21.42
C ILE A 27 19.25 -33.61 22.55
N ASN A 28 19.32 -32.60 23.41
CA ASN A 28 20.23 -32.59 24.54
C ASN A 28 19.93 -33.75 25.53
N HIS A 29 18.65 -34.04 25.78
CA HIS A 29 18.25 -35.19 26.60
C HIS A 29 18.68 -36.52 25.95
N VAL A 30 18.47 -36.69 24.65
CA VAL A 30 18.88 -37.89 23.90
C VAL A 30 20.40 -38.08 23.93
N ILE A 31 21.15 -36.98 23.73
CA ILE A 31 22.64 -37.01 23.79
C ILE A 31 23.09 -37.47 25.20
N ASN A 32 22.53 -36.88 26.26
CA ASN A 32 22.96 -37.20 27.63
C ASN A 32 22.60 -38.63 28.06
N VAL A 33 21.41 -39.12 27.69
CA VAL A 33 20.88 -40.41 28.15
C VAL A 33 21.42 -41.59 27.32
N TYR A 34 21.57 -41.43 26.02
CA TYR A 34 21.91 -42.51 25.12
C TYR A 34 23.30 -42.40 24.51
N PHE A 35 23.69 -41.24 24.01
CA PHE A 35 24.93 -41.11 23.27
C PHE A 35 26.16 -40.97 24.18
N PHE A 36 26.06 -40.21 25.25
CA PHE A 36 27.19 -39.98 26.13
C PHE A 36 27.65 -41.24 26.87
N PRO A 37 26.77 -42.10 27.42
CA PRO A 37 27.19 -43.36 28.06
C PRO A 37 27.85 -44.35 27.07
N VAL A 38 27.33 -44.42 25.84
CA VAL A 38 27.92 -45.26 24.79
C VAL A 38 29.31 -44.76 24.43
N MET A 39 29.48 -43.47 24.25
CA MET A 39 30.76 -42.83 23.96
C MET A 39 31.78 -43.06 25.10
N GLN A 40 31.37 -42.87 26.33
CA GLN A 40 32.21 -43.11 27.52
C GLN A 40 32.69 -44.54 27.59
N LYS A 41 31.79 -45.53 27.43
CA LYS A 41 32.11 -46.95 27.47
C LYS A 41 33.02 -47.41 26.32
N SER A 42 32.82 -46.83 25.12
CA SER A 42 33.53 -47.26 23.91
C SER A 42 34.91 -46.65 23.73
N PHE A 43 35.10 -45.40 24.20
CA PHE A 43 36.30 -44.60 23.93
C PHE A 43 37.06 -44.17 25.19
N PHE A 44 36.40 -44.12 26.35
CA PHE A 44 36.95 -43.55 27.58
C PHE A 44 36.70 -44.48 28.81
N ALA A 45 36.71 -45.80 28.60
CA ALA A 45 36.39 -46.79 29.65
C ALA A 45 37.33 -46.68 30.87
N ASP A 46 38.59 -46.24 30.65
CA ASP A 46 39.60 -46.12 31.69
C ASP A 46 39.67 -44.74 32.35
N VAL A 47 38.82 -43.79 31.89
CA VAL A 47 38.79 -42.42 32.42
C VAL A 47 37.61 -42.26 33.37
N SER A 48 37.88 -42.16 34.68
CA SER A 48 36.84 -41.82 35.68
C SER A 48 36.55 -40.33 35.65
N PHE A 49 35.41 -39.96 35.07
CA PHE A 49 34.90 -38.58 35.25
C PHE A 49 34.40 -38.41 36.68
N ARG A 50 35.04 -37.54 37.45
CA ARG A 50 34.82 -37.37 38.91
C ARG A 50 33.50 -36.72 39.31
N GLU A 51 32.73 -36.15 38.36
CA GLU A 51 31.43 -35.51 38.62
C GLU A 51 30.45 -35.73 37.47
N GLU A 52 29.13 -35.70 37.75
CA GLU A 52 28.10 -35.63 36.71
C GLU A 52 28.25 -34.33 35.90
N LEU A 53 28.78 -34.49 34.70
CA LEU A 53 28.98 -33.35 33.77
C LEU A 53 27.64 -32.80 33.32
N SER A 54 27.42 -31.52 33.47
CA SER A 54 26.26 -30.82 32.87
C SER A 54 26.31 -30.89 31.36
N GLY A 55 25.15 -30.94 30.66
CA GLY A 55 25.11 -31.01 29.21
C GLY A 55 25.91 -29.91 28.45
N GLY A 56 26.14 -28.79 29.10
CA GLY A 56 27.00 -27.71 28.59
C GLY A 56 28.49 -28.07 28.63
N GLN A 57 28.93 -28.72 29.72
CA GLN A 57 30.30 -29.18 29.90
C GLN A 57 30.64 -30.28 28.91
N ILE A 58 29.71 -31.24 28.67
CA ILE A 58 29.88 -32.30 27.67
C ILE A 58 30.10 -31.68 26.27
N LYS A 59 29.33 -30.67 25.87
CA LYS A 59 29.50 -30.03 24.58
C LYS A 59 30.86 -29.37 24.44
N ILE A 60 31.36 -28.74 25.47
CA ILE A 60 32.69 -28.10 25.50
C ILE A 60 33.79 -29.16 25.37
N ILE A 61 33.70 -30.26 26.12
CA ILE A 61 34.68 -31.37 26.04
C ILE A 61 34.68 -31.97 24.62
N LEU A 62 33.50 -32.22 24.04
CA LEU A 62 33.39 -32.71 22.67
C LEU A 62 33.99 -31.77 21.65
N LEU A 63 33.78 -30.45 21.82
CA LEU A 63 34.38 -29.43 20.95
C LEU A 63 35.90 -29.45 21.04
N ILE A 64 36.47 -29.58 22.21
CA ILE A 64 37.90 -29.61 22.43
C ILE A 64 38.51 -30.88 21.84
N VAL A 65 37.89 -32.03 22.05
CA VAL A 65 38.32 -33.30 21.45
C VAL A 65 38.26 -33.22 19.91
N LEU A 66 37.21 -32.64 19.35
CA LEU A 66 37.09 -32.45 17.92
C LEU A 66 38.21 -31.52 17.39
N LEU A 67 38.46 -30.41 18.07
CA LEU A 67 39.50 -29.46 17.72
C LEU A 67 40.90 -30.12 17.75
N GLN A 68 41.16 -30.96 18.75
CA GLN A 68 42.38 -31.70 18.87
C GLN A 68 42.54 -32.74 17.74
N ILE A 69 41.49 -33.47 17.37
CA ILE A 69 41.51 -34.39 16.22
C ILE A 69 41.79 -33.64 14.93
N ILE A 70 41.17 -32.52 14.70
CA ILE A 70 41.39 -31.68 13.51
C ILE A 70 42.87 -31.15 13.46
N VAL A 71 43.37 -30.65 14.57
CA VAL A 71 44.78 -30.20 14.66
C VAL A 71 45.74 -31.35 14.40
N ASN A 72 45.49 -32.53 14.96
CA ASN A 72 46.30 -33.72 14.71
C ASN A 72 46.27 -34.15 13.23
N MET A 73 45.11 -34.12 12.59
CA MET A 73 44.97 -34.39 11.14
C MET A 73 45.74 -33.38 10.28
N ILE A 74 45.66 -32.10 10.62
CA ILE A 74 46.40 -31.02 9.93
C ILE A 74 47.88 -31.21 10.12
N ASN A 75 48.33 -31.50 11.34
CA ASN A 75 49.73 -31.77 11.62
C ASN A 75 50.27 -33.00 10.85
N ALA A 76 49.50 -34.11 10.82
CA ALA A 76 49.86 -35.28 10.05
C ALA A 76 49.97 -34.96 8.54
N ALA A 77 49.05 -34.18 7.99
CA ALA A 77 49.11 -33.73 6.60
C ALA A 77 50.29 -32.80 6.32
N LEU A 78 50.62 -31.91 7.26
CA LEU A 78 51.79 -31.01 7.13
C LEU A 78 53.13 -31.76 7.21
N HIS A 79 53.22 -32.79 8.07
CA HIS A 79 54.37 -33.68 8.13
C HIS A 79 54.57 -34.47 6.83
N LEU A 80 53.46 -34.91 6.20
CA LEU A 80 53.50 -35.64 4.93
C LEU A 80 54.01 -34.76 3.78
N VAL A 81 53.83 -33.42 3.87
CA VAL A 81 54.30 -32.42 2.89
C VAL A 81 55.67 -31.88 3.26
N GLY A 82 56.30 -32.35 4.35
CA GLY A 82 57.62 -31.90 4.78
C GLY A 82 57.70 -30.51 5.41
N ARG A 83 56.57 -29.98 5.89
CA ARG A 83 56.50 -28.70 6.59
C ARG A 83 56.44 -28.89 8.11
N ILE A 84 56.97 -27.90 8.87
CA ILE A 84 56.95 -27.87 10.33
C ILE A 84 55.54 -27.84 10.85
N GLY A 85 55.19 -28.82 11.72
CA GLY A 85 53.85 -28.89 12.32
C GLY A 85 53.54 -27.75 13.30
N ILE A 86 52.25 -27.61 13.62
CA ILE A 86 51.75 -26.58 14.58
C ILE A 86 51.89 -27.14 16.00
N GLU A 87 53.09 -27.20 16.54
CA GLU A 87 53.39 -27.80 17.86
C GLU A 87 52.77 -27.02 19.03
N GLY A 88 52.66 -25.69 18.93
CA GLY A 88 52.15 -24.83 20.01
C GLY A 88 50.70 -25.05 20.42
N ILE A 89 49.82 -25.47 19.49
CA ILE A 89 48.41 -25.70 19.79
C ILE A 89 48.19 -27.06 20.51
N ASN A 90 48.95 -28.08 20.11
CA ASN A 90 48.93 -29.38 20.81
C ASN A 90 49.39 -29.29 22.25
N ASP A 91 50.46 -28.45 22.51
CA ASP A 91 50.96 -28.20 23.85
C ASP A 91 49.99 -27.42 24.72
N LEU A 92 49.24 -26.43 24.13
CA LEU A 92 48.22 -25.66 24.83
C LEU A 92 46.98 -26.49 25.21
N ILE A 93 46.53 -27.35 24.30
CA ILE A 93 45.41 -28.26 24.53
C ILE A 93 45.80 -29.36 25.53
N GLY A 94 47.01 -29.91 25.41
CA GLY A 94 47.55 -30.93 26.31
C GLY A 94 47.71 -30.43 27.75
N ARG A 95 48.11 -29.18 27.97
CA ARG A 95 48.25 -28.59 29.33
C ARG A 95 46.91 -28.34 30.03
N TYR A 96 45.86 -28.11 29.27
CA TYR A 96 44.50 -27.80 29.85
C TYR A 96 43.76 -29.08 30.28
N TYR A 97 44.05 -30.25 29.66
CA TYR A 97 43.31 -31.51 29.82
C TYR A 97 44.17 -32.69 30.21
N ALA A 98 45.45 -32.49 30.45
CA ALA A 98 46.28 -33.53 31.07
C ALA A 98 45.90 -33.63 32.54
N ASP A 99 45.43 -34.82 32.98
CA ASP A 99 45.41 -35.12 34.38
C ASP A 99 46.85 -35.03 34.92
N PRO A 100 47.13 -34.17 35.90
CA PRO A 100 48.48 -33.99 36.43
C PRO A 100 49.05 -35.31 37.02
N SER A 101 48.18 -36.28 37.29
CA SER A 101 48.54 -37.58 37.88
C SER A 101 48.78 -38.71 36.87
N SER A 102 48.31 -38.59 35.62
CA SER A 102 48.33 -39.69 34.65
C SER A 102 49.27 -39.47 33.44
N GLY A 103 49.72 -38.24 33.19
CA GLY A 103 50.75 -37.95 32.18
C GLY A 103 50.46 -38.28 30.72
N SER A 104 49.24 -38.76 30.38
CA SER A 104 48.87 -39.17 29.04
C SER A 104 47.72 -38.38 28.47
N PRO A 105 47.83 -37.82 27.26
CA PRO A 105 46.74 -37.18 26.57
C PRO A 105 45.62 -38.19 26.28
N LEU A 106 44.36 -37.78 26.49
CA LEU A 106 43.12 -38.57 26.31
C LEU A 106 43.06 -39.43 25.04
N LEU A 107 43.83 -39.10 24.00
CA LEU A 107 43.79 -39.77 22.68
C LEU A 107 44.94 -40.77 22.47
N ASN A 108 45.97 -40.81 23.33
CA ASN A 108 47.18 -41.62 23.09
C ASN A 108 46.95 -43.14 23.20
N ASN A 109 45.85 -43.53 23.87
CA ASN A 109 45.50 -44.97 24.06
C ASN A 109 44.54 -45.49 22.98
N LEU A 110 44.10 -44.62 22.02
CA LEU A 110 43.16 -45.00 20.98
C LEU A 110 43.87 -45.37 19.69
N SER A 111 43.46 -46.46 19.05
CA SER A 111 43.92 -46.80 17.71
C SER A 111 43.42 -45.79 16.68
N SER A 112 44.10 -45.67 15.54
CA SER A 112 43.70 -44.76 14.46
C SER A 112 42.26 -44.97 13.98
N ALA A 113 41.75 -46.23 14.00
CA ALA A 113 40.38 -46.56 13.67
C ALA A 113 39.37 -46.00 14.71
N GLN A 114 39.73 -46.09 16.00
CA GLN A 114 38.92 -45.58 17.09
C GLN A 114 38.87 -44.04 17.06
N ILE A 115 39.98 -43.38 16.77
CA ILE A 115 40.02 -41.90 16.59
C ILE A 115 39.13 -41.46 15.42
N PHE A 116 39.14 -42.18 14.31
CA PHE A 116 38.29 -41.90 13.16
C PHE A 116 36.80 -42.09 13.49
N LEU A 117 36.43 -43.17 14.19
CA LEU A 117 35.06 -43.42 14.63
C LEU A 117 34.61 -42.38 15.65
N LEU A 118 35.46 -41.94 16.57
CA LEU A 118 35.16 -40.87 17.52
C LEU A 118 34.90 -39.56 16.79
N PHE A 119 35.73 -39.24 15.79
CA PHE A 119 35.53 -38.06 14.94
C PHE A 119 34.17 -38.09 14.25
N LEU A 120 33.81 -39.16 13.57
CA LEU A 120 32.50 -39.31 12.93
C LEU A 120 31.35 -39.18 13.91
N PHE A 121 31.48 -39.75 15.12
CA PHE A 121 30.49 -39.69 16.16
C PHE A 121 30.29 -38.27 16.68
N ILE A 122 31.39 -37.51 16.88
CA ILE A 122 31.32 -36.11 17.29
C ILE A 122 30.69 -35.26 16.19
N VAL A 123 31.08 -35.43 14.91
CA VAL A 123 30.51 -34.74 13.78
C VAL A 123 29.00 -34.99 13.66
N ALA A 124 28.55 -36.27 13.88
CA ALA A 124 27.13 -36.60 13.86
C ALA A 124 26.35 -35.85 14.96
N ILE A 125 26.91 -35.79 16.19
CA ILE A 125 26.31 -35.03 17.29
C ILE A 125 26.16 -33.54 16.94
N TYR A 126 27.25 -32.91 16.41
CA TYR A 126 27.17 -31.50 16.01
C TYR A 126 26.22 -31.27 14.85
N ALA A 127 26.15 -32.18 13.87
CA ALA A 127 25.17 -32.12 12.80
C ALA A 127 23.74 -32.22 13.34
N MET A 128 23.50 -33.11 14.31
CA MET A 128 22.18 -33.27 14.97
C MET A 128 21.77 -31.97 15.73
N VAL A 129 22.72 -31.36 16.43
CA VAL A 129 22.46 -30.08 17.16
C VAL A 129 22.27 -28.93 16.19
N ALA A 130 23.05 -28.83 15.07
CA ALA A 130 22.97 -27.76 14.10
C ALA A 130 21.74 -27.85 13.17
N ALA A 131 21.23 -29.05 12.90
CA ALA A 131 20.16 -29.29 11.95
C ALA A 131 18.87 -28.48 12.27
N PRO A 132 18.36 -28.40 13.52
CA PRO A 132 17.18 -27.62 13.83
C PRO A 132 17.33 -26.13 13.52
N TYR A 133 18.51 -25.55 13.75
CA TYR A 133 18.81 -24.16 13.44
C TYR A 133 18.86 -23.93 11.92
N ALA A 134 19.53 -24.80 11.18
CA ALA A 134 19.60 -24.71 9.72
C ALA A 134 18.22 -24.85 9.07
N ILE A 135 17.44 -25.83 9.51
CA ILE A 135 16.07 -26.06 9.04
C ILE A 135 15.18 -24.83 9.39
N SER A 136 15.27 -24.36 10.63
CA SER A 136 14.52 -23.19 11.09
C SER A 136 14.87 -21.94 10.29
N ALA A 137 16.15 -21.67 10.08
CA ALA A 137 16.62 -20.55 9.27
C ALA A 137 16.11 -20.65 7.82
N PHE A 138 16.16 -21.82 7.21
CA PHE A 138 15.62 -22.04 5.87
C PHE A 138 14.11 -21.77 5.79
N TYR A 139 13.32 -22.29 6.73
CA TYR A 139 11.88 -22.02 6.78
C TYR A 139 11.58 -20.55 7.05
N TYR A 140 12.33 -19.90 7.93
CA TYR A 140 12.17 -18.46 8.21
C TYR A 140 12.44 -17.62 6.97
N VAL A 141 13.59 -17.81 6.31
CA VAL A 141 13.93 -17.09 5.07
C VAL A 141 12.85 -17.30 4.01
N ARG A 142 12.41 -18.55 3.80
CA ARG A 142 11.36 -18.84 2.81
C ARG A 142 10.03 -18.18 3.16
N ALA A 143 9.64 -18.13 4.44
CA ALA A 143 8.40 -17.46 4.87
C ALA A 143 8.48 -15.95 4.67
N VAL A 144 9.62 -15.34 5.02
CA VAL A 144 9.88 -13.91 4.82
C VAL A 144 9.86 -13.54 3.34
N THR A 145 10.57 -14.32 2.50
CA THR A 145 10.63 -14.07 1.05
C THR A 145 9.23 -14.14 0.42
N ARG A 146 8.39 -15.09 0.84
CA ARG A 146 7.02 -15.20 0.36
C ARG A 146 6.16 -13.99 0.75
N GLU A 147 6.24 -13.54 2.00
CA GLU A 147 5.46 -12.40 2.47
C GLU A 147 5.90 -11.11 1.77
N VAL A 148 7.21 -10.90 1.61
CA VAL A 148 7.75 -9.76 0.87
C VAL A 148 7.32 -9.78 -0.60
N ALA A 149 7.36 -10.96 -1.24
CA ALA A 149 6.90 -11.11 -2.62
C ALA A 149 5.40 -10.86 -2.77
N ALA A 150 4.57 -11.30 -1.81
CA ALA A 150 3.13 -11.03 -1.81
C ALA A 150 2.84 -9.52 -1.69
N ILE A 151 3.52 -8.83 -0.77
CA ILE A 151 3.40 -7.39 -0.60
C ILE A 151 3.86 -6.62 -1.85
N ALA A 152 4.97 -7.02 -2.46
CA ALA A 152 5.47 -6.43 -3.69
C ALA A 152 4.49 -6.65 -4.86
N GLY A 153 3.87 -7.85 -4.92
CA GLY A 153 2.83 -8.16 -5.91
C GLY A 153 1.56 -7.32 -5.74
N GLU A 154 1.09 -7.10 -4.49
CA GLU A 154 -0.04 -6.21 -4.21
C GLU A 154 0.25 -4.77 -4.69
N GLN A 155 1.45 -4.25 -4.39
CA GLN A 155 1.85 -2.90 -4.84
C GLN A 155 1.96 -2.76 -6.36
N GLU A 156 2.51 -3.77 -7.01
CA GLU A 156 2.64 -3.76 -8.46
C GLU A 156 1.27 -3.83 -9.15
N ALA A 157 0.34 -4.65 -8.60
CA ALA A 157 -1.04 -4.72 -9.09
C ALA A 157 -1.78 -3.37 -8.91
N GLU A 158 -1.65 -2.72 -7.75
CA GLU A 158 -2.22 -1.39 -7.51
C GLU A 158 -1.64 -0.34 -8.48
N ARG A 159 -0.33 -0.38 -8.72
CA ARG A 159 0.35 0.51 -9.66
C ARG A 159 -0.12 0.29 -11.09
N GLN A 160 -0.23 -0.98 -11.53
CA GLN A 160 -0.71 -1.32 -12.86
C GLN A 160 -2.16 -0.89 -13.07
N GLU A 161 -3.00 -1.05 -12.06
CA GLU A 161 -4.39 -0.60 -12.12
C GLU A 161 -4.49 0.93 -12.19
N TYR A 162 -3.64 1.65 -11.41
CA TYR A 162 -3.54 3.11 -11.48
C TYR A 162 -3.09 3.57 -12.88
N ASP A 163 -2.03 2.97 -13.43
CA ASP A 163 -1.53 3.29 -14.77
C ASP A 163 -2.57 2.99 -15.86
N ARG A 164 -3.29 1.88 -15.73
CA ARG A 164 -4.39 1.52 -16.64
C ARG A 164 -5.50 2.56 -16.62
N ARG A 165 -5.98 2.95 -15.42
CA ARG A 165 -7.02 3.99 -15.27
C ARG A 165 -6.57 5.32 -15.86
N ARG A 166 -5.32 5.70 -15.60
CA ARG A 166 -4.73 6.91 -16.16
C ARG A 166 -4.66 6.88 -17.69
N ASN A 167 -4.29 5.74 -18.29
CA ASN A 167 -4.23 5.60 -19.73
C ASN A 167 -5.61 5.62 -20.38
N LEU A 168 -6.62 5.00 -19.77
CA LEU A 168 -8.01 5.09 -20.23
C LEU A 168 -8.49 6.54 -20.16
N MET A 169 -8.23 7.24 -19.07
CA MET A 169 -8.54 8.65 -18.91
C MET A 169 -7.93 9.52 -20.01
N LEU A 170 -6.65 9.33 -20.33
CA LEU A 170 -5.97 10.08 -21.41
C LEU A 170 -6.59 9.79 -22.78
N SER A 171 -7.01 8.56 -23.03
CA SER A 171 -7.72 8.16 -24.24
C SER A 171 -9.07 8.88 -24.38
N ASP A 172 -9.85 8.92 -23.31
CA ASP A 172 -11.16 9.58 -23.29
C ASP A 172 -11.03 11.11 -23.50
N ILE A 173 -10.02 11.74 -22.88
CA ILE A 173 -9.69 13.15 -23.10
C ILE A 173 -9.35 13.41 -24.58
N ALA A 174 -8.46 12.59 -25.14
CA ALA A 174 -8.07 12.74 -26.55
C ALA A 174 -9.27 12.63 -27.49
N HIS A 175 -10.20 11.73 -27.19
CA HIS A 175 -11.46 11.59 -27.92
C HIS A 175 -12.35 12.83 -27.77
N ASP A 176 -12.57 13.30 -26.53
CA ASP A 176 -13.44 14.45 -26.23
C ASP A 176 -12.88 15.80 -26.74
N LEU A 177 -11.56 15.91 -26.92
CA LEU A 177 -10.91 17.05 -27.56
C LEU A 177 -10.95 16.95 -29.09
N ARG A 178 -10.85 15.76 -29.68
CA ARG A 178 -10.85 15.57 -31.15
C ARG A 178 -12.16 16.05 -31.78
N THR A 179 -13.29 15.77 -31.15
CA THR A 179 -14.62 16.14 -31.67
C THR A 179 -14.79 17.65 -31.89
N PRO A 180 -14.58 18.53 -30.86
CA PRO A 180 -14.69 19.98 -31.06
C PRO A 180 -13.63 20.51 -32.05
N ILE A 181 -12.39 20.00 -32.02
CA ILE A 181 -11.32 20.41 -32.97
C ILE A 181 -11.76 20.12 -34.41
N THR A 182 -12.29 18.93 -34.71
CA THR A 182 -12.77 18.59 -36.05
C THR A 182 -13.91 19.50 -36.49
N THR A 183 -14.85 19.82 -35.58
CA THR A 183 -15.97 20.73 -35.87
C THR A 183 -15.48 22.16 -36.14
N ILE A 184 -14.58 22.71 -35.31
CA ILE A 184 -13.96 24.04 -35.49
C ILE A 184 -13.25 24.10 -36.85
N SER A 185 -12.41 23.11 -37.15
CA SER A 185 -11.67 23.02 -38.41
C SER A 185 -12.61 22.96 -39.62
N GLY A 186 -13.70 22.18 -39.55
CA GLY A 186 -14.69 22.11 -40.62
C GLY A 186 -15.43 23.42 -40.86
N TYR A 187 -15.90 24.07 -39.82
CA TYR A 187 -16.54 25.39 -39.94
C TYR A 187 -15.57 26.49 -40.44
N ALA A 188 -14.36 26.50 -39.90
CA ALA A 188 -13.33 27.44 -40.37
C ALA A 188 -12.97 27.24 -41.85
N GLN A 189 -12.85 25.96 -42.30
CA GLN A 189 -12.61 25.67 -43.72
C GLN A 189 -13.78 26.09 -44.61
N ALA A 190 -15.03 25.80 -44.22
CA ALA A 190 -16.22 26.20 -44.95
C ALA A 190 -16.35 27.74 -45.09
N LEU A 191 -15.98 28.50 -44.04
CA LEU A 191 -15.92 29.94 -44.09
C LEU A 191 -14.81 30.45 -44.99
N LYS A 192 -13.61 29.84 -44.93
CA LYS A 192 -12.45 30.20 -45.78
C LYS A 192 -12.72 29.94 -47.28
N ASP A 193 -13.37 28.84 -47.58
CA ASP A 193 -13.65 28.42 -48.97
C ASP A 193 -14.90 29.14 -49.55
N ASN A 194 -15.49 30.07 -48.77
CA ASN A 194 -16.72 30.82 -49.15
C ASN A 194 -17.91 29.90 -49.55
N VAL A 195 -17.95 28.67 -48.95
CA VAL A 195 -19.06 27.74 -49.19
C VAL A 195 -20.37 28.24 -48.60
N VAL A 196 -20.25 29.06 -47.50
CA VAL A 196 -21.37 29.67 -46.82
C VAL A 196 -21.50 31.13 -47.27
N GLN A 197 -22.47 31.40 -48.15
CA GLN A 197 -22.70 32.76 -48.72
C GLN A 197 -23.69 33.57 -47.89
N GLU A 198 -24.61 32.96 -47.16
CA GLU A 198 -25.58 33.62 -46.30
C GLU A 198 -24.88 34.19 -45.06
N GLU A 199 -25.02 35.48 -44.81
CA GLU A 199 -24.41 36.17 -43.70
C GLU A 199 -24.89 35.59 -42.34
N GLN A 200 -26.16 35.23 -42.24
CA GLN A 200 -26.70 34.59 -41.02
C GLN A 200 -26.00 33.28 -40.71
N LYS A 201 -25.80 32.38 -41.69
CA LYS A 201 -25.05 31.13 -41.51
C LYS A 201 -23.57 31.33 -41.20
N ARG A 202 -22.97 32.40 -41.75
CA ARG A 202 -21.58 32.80 -41.40
C ARG A 202 -21.48 33.10 -39.91
N GLN A 203 -22.42 33.91 -39.38
CA GLN A 203 -22.49 34.25 -37.96
C GLN A 203 -22.74 32.99 -37.10
N GLU A 204 -23.64 32.10 -37.53
CA GLU A 204 -23.87 30.84 -36.83
C GLU A 204 -22.60 29.96 -36.75
N TYR A 205 -21.80 29.91 -37.81
CA TYR A 205 -20.54 29.15 -37.83
C TYR A 205 -19.48 29.80 -36.94
N LEU A 206 -19.35 31.13 -36.96
CA LEU A 206 -18.45 31.86 -36.07
C LEU A 206 -18.82 31.63 -34.59
N GLN A 207 -20.11 31.74 -34.29
CA GLN A 207 -20.62 31.50 -32.95
C GLN A 207 -20.38 30.02 -32.49
N ALA A 208 -20.56 29.09 -33.40
CA ALA A 208 -20.28 27.66 -33.13
C ALA A 208 -18.78 27.42 -32.87
N ILE A 209 -17.89 28.07 -33.63
CA ILE A 209 -16.43 28.02 -33.40
C ILE A 209 -16.10 28.58 -32.02
N GLU A 210 -16.61 29.76 -31.68
CA GLU A 210 -16.39 30.41 -30.38
C GLU A 210 -16.85 29.51 -29.24
N ASN A 211 -18.10 29.01 -29.27
CA ASN A 211 -18.67 28.16 -28.24
C ASN A 211 -17.88 26.85 -28.09
N LYS A 212 -17.42 26.22 -29.21
CA LYS A 212 -16.62 25.01 -29.14
C LYS A 212 -15.22 25.26 -28.61
N SER A 213 -14.61 26.43 -28.94
CA SER A 213 -13.29 26.83 -28.43
C SER A 213 -13.35 27.09 -26.92
N ARG A 214 -14.37 27.82 -26.45
CA ARG A 214 -14.60 28.07 -25.02
C ARG A 214 -14.76 26.78 -24.25
N ARG A 215 -15.60 25.87 -24.74
CA ARG A 215 -15.81 24.55 -24.13
C ARG A 215 -14.53 23.69 -24.07
N MET A 216 -13.68 23.75 -25.08
CA MET A 216 -12.38 23.06 -25.11
C MET A 216 -11.44 23.64 -24.05
N SER A 217 -11.41 24.96 -23.88
CA SER A 217 -10.65 25.62 -22.83
C SER A 217 -11.10 25.18 -21.43
N ASP A 218 -12.40 25.11 -21.19
CA ASP A 218 -12.98 24.64 -19.92
C ASP A 218 -12.57 23.19 -19.62
N LEU A 219 -12.62 22.32 -20.63
CA LEU A 219 -12.21 20.92 -20.48
C LEU A 219 -10.72 20.79 -20.14
N ILE A 220 -9.87 21.57 -20.80
CA ILE A 220 -8.42 21.61 -20.53
C ILE A 220 -8.16 22.10 -19.10
N ASN A 221 -8.85 23.16 -18.66
CA ASN A 221 -8.70 23.68 -17.29
C ASN A 221 -9.10 22.63 -16.25
N LEU A 222 -10.24 21.94 -16.42
CA LEU A 222 -10.67 20.85 -15.54
C LEU A 222 -9.67 19.69 -15.51
N LEU A 223 -9.07 19.38 -16.66
CA LEU A 223 -8.02 18.36 -16.73
C LEU A 223 -6.78 18.76 -15.91
N PHE A 224 -6.29 20.02 -16.08
CA PHE A 224 -5.17 20.51 -15.30
C PHE A 224 -5.45 20.48 -13.80
N GLU A 225 -6.66 20.83 -13.40
CA GLU A 225 -7.08 20.74 -11.99
C GLU A 225 -7.08 19.32 -11.48
N TYR A 226 -7.66 18.38 -12.23
CA TYR A 226 -7.65 16.97 -11.87
C TYR A 226 -6.21 16.45 -11.71
N VAL A 227 -5.34 16.72 -12.69
CA VAL A 227 -3.93 16.27 -12.65
C VAL A 227 -3.18 16.91 -11.47
N LYS A 228 -3.44 18.20 -11.18
CA LYS A 228 -2.85 18.89 -10.04
C LYS A 228 -3.24 18.23 -8.71
N ILE A 229 -4.53 17.96 -8.50
CA ILE A 229 -5.06 17.33 -7.28
C ILE A 229 -4.60 15.85 -7.18
N ASP A 230 -4.40 15.18 -8.33
CA ASP A 230 -3.93 13.79 -8.41
C ASP A 230 -2.41 13.66 -8.30
N SER A 231 -1.66 14.76 -8.35
CA SER A 231 -0.20 14.73 -8.29
C SER A 231 0.32 14.35 -6.92
N TYR A 232 1.41 13.57 -6.91
CA TYR A 232 2.12 13.22 -5.68
C TYR A 232 2.71 14.51 -5.07
N GLY A 233 2.27 14.85 -3.85
CA GLY A 233 2.71 16.05 -3.13
C GLY A 233 1.71 17.20 -3.13
N PHE A 234 0.53 17.06 -3.79
CA PHE A 234 -0.54 18.02 -3.57
C PHE A 234 -1.03 17.95 -2.13
N SER A 235 -1.08 19.08 -1.45
CA SER A 235 -1.60 19.24 -0.10
C SER A 235 -2.67 20.32 -0.07
N LEU A 236 -3.69 20.13 0.75
CA LEU A 236 -4.71 21.11 1.01
C LEU A 236 -4.12 22.26 1.85
N ASP A 237 -4.44 23.49 1.49
CA ASP A 237 -4.16 24.68 2.30
C ASP A 237 -5.35 24.94 3.23
N ARG A 238 -5.33 24.26 4.39
CA ARG A 238 -6.45 24.27 5.33
C ARG A 238 -6.38 25.47 6.25
N GLU A 239 -7.51 26.13 6.38
CA GLU A 239 -7.74 27.25 7.31
C GLU A 239 -9.04 27.04 8.10
N GLU A 240 -9.20 27.75 9.22
CA GLU A 240 -10.49 27.85 9.91
C GLU A 240 -11.43 28.75 9.11
N LEU A 241 -12.56 28.20 8.66
CA LEU A 241 -13.55 28.92 7.87
C LEU A 241 -14.96 28.61 8.35
N ASP A 242 -15.86 29.59 8.16
CA ASP A 242 -17.29 29.42 8.39
C ASP A 242 -17.94 28.79 7.16
N LEU A 243 -18.38 27.53 7.32
CA LEU A 243 -19.03 26.77 6.23
C LEU A 243 -20.34 27.40 5.78
N CYS A 244 -21.11 28.01 6.69
CA CYS A 244 -22.36 28.68 6.32
C CYS A 244 -22.11 29.91 5.45
N GLU A 245 -21.10 30.70 5.77
CA GLU A 245 -20.69 31.85 4.94
C GLU A 245 -20.21 31.37 3.57
N LEU A 246 -19.37 30.33 3.51
CA LEU A 246 -18.88 29.76 2.24
C LEU A 246 -20.04 29.28 1.35
N LEU A 247 -21.05 28.61 1.92
CA LEU A 247 -22.24 28.16 1.17
C LEU A 247 -23.02 29.33 0.60
N ARG A 248 -23.27 30.40 1.41
CA ARG A 248 -24.01 31.57 0.95
C ARG A 248 -23.25 32.35 -0.13
N GLU A 249 -21.94 32.49 -0.02
CA GLU A 249 -21.10 33.12 -1.06
C GLU A 249 -21.20 32.35 -2.38
N ASN A 250 -21.08 31.04 -2.35
CA ASN A 250 -21.19 30.20 -3.55
C ASN A 250 -22.61 30.19 -4.12
N ALA A 251 -23.64 30.23 -3.28
CA ALA A 251 -25.03 30.40 -3.72
C ALA A 251 -25.24 31.74 -4.45
N ALA A 252 -24.72 32.83 -3.90
CA ALA A 252 -24.80 34.13 -4.50
C ALA A 252 -24.08 34.21 -5.86
N LEU A 253 -22.91 33.60 -5.98
CA LEU A 253 -22.13 33.52 -7.22
C LEU A 253 -22.86 32.81 -8.35
N ILE A 254 -23.62 31.76 -8.05
CA ILE A 254 -24.30 30.95 -9.07
C ILE A 254 -25.76 31.33 -9.28
N TYR A 255 -26.27 32.28 -8.49
CA TYR A 255 -27.69 32.65 -8.50
C TYR A 255 -28.19 33.05 -9.89
N GLN A 256 -27.42 33.91 -10.58
CA GLN A 256 -27.75 34.37 -11.92
C GLN A 256 -27.80 33.22 -12.94
N ASP A 257 -26.84 32.32 -12.86
CA ASP A 257 -26.81 31.11 -13.73
C ASP A 257 -28.01 30.20 -13.51
N MET A 258 -28.49 30.10 -12.25
CA MET A 258 -29.72 29.36 -11.89
C MET A 258 -30.97 30.01 -12.48
N GLU A 259 -31.09 31.36 -12.37
CA GLU A 259 -32.18 32.12 -12.97
C GLU A 259 -32.19 32.01 -14.49
N ASP A 260 -31.04 32.22 -15.15
CA ASP A 260 -30.90 32.14 -16.60
C ASP A 260 -31.22 30.74 -17.14
N ALA A 261 -30.94 29.71 -16.35
CA ALA A 261 -31.33 28.34 -16.64
C ALA A 261 -32.79 27.99 -16.31
N GLY A 262 -33.54 28.95 -15.74
CA GLY A 262 -34.94 28.75 -15.34
C GLY A 262 -35.12 27.77 -14.19
N MET A 263 -34.16 27.67 -13.28
CA MET A 263 -34.23 26.80 -12.10
C MET A 263 -34.93 27.54 -10.93
N ASP A 264 -35.68 26.80 -10.11
CA ASP A 264 -36.23 27.30 -8.85
C ASP A 264 -35.23 26.98 -7.73
N PHE A 265 -34.42 28.00 -7.38
CA PHE A 265 -33.27 27.82 -6.47
C PHE A 265 -33.59 28.27 -5.04
N GLU A 266 -33.51 27.32 -4.11
CA GLU A 266 -33.71 27.54 -2.67
C GLU A 266 -32.44 27.34 -1.88
N VAL A 267 -32.20 28.22 -0.89
CA VAL A 267 -31.03 28.16 0.00
C VAL A 267 -31.50 28.10 1.45
N ASP A 268 -31.30 26.94 2.08
CA ASP A 268 -31.63 26.67 3.49
C ASP A 268 -30.35 26.44 4.29
N VAL A 269 -29.67 27.56 4.64
CA VAL A 269 -28.42 27.57 5.39
C VAL A 269 -28.63 28.36 6.68
N PRO A 270 -28.37 27.74 7.86
CA PRO A 270 -28.54 28.39 9.16
C PRO A 270 -27.75 29.70 9.29
N GLU A 271 -28.24 30.65 10.09
CA GLU A 271 -27.50 31.88 10.41
C GLU A 271 -26.33 31.64 11.34
N GLU A 272 -26.38 30.55 12.10
CA GLU A 272 -25.32 30.11 13.01
C GLU A 272 -24.04 29.77 12.25
N LYS A 273 -22.89 30.04 12.87
CA LYS A 273 -21.58 29.74 12.27
C LYS A 273 -21.21 28.30 12.51
N TYR A 274 -20.78 27.63 11.46
CA TYR A 274 -20.18 26.30 11.52
C TYR A 274 -18.72 26.36 11.09
N MET A 275 -17.84 26.45 12.10
CA MET A 275 -16.39 26.50 11.86
C MET A 275 -15.84 25.12 11.51
N ILE A 276 -15.14 25.05 10.39
CA ILE A 276 -14.45 23.84 9.93
C ILE A 276 -13.01 24.17 9.55
N ASN A 277 -12.13 23.15 9.61
CA ASN A 277 -10.75 23.26 9.14
C ASN A 277 -10.65 22.69 7.72
N ALA A 278 -10.70 23.54 6.71
CA ALA A 278 -10.77 23.13 5.31
C ALA A 278 -10.06 24.12 4.37
N ASP A 279 -9.73 23.67 3.16
CA ASP A 279 -9.23 24.51 2.09
C ASP A 279 -10.42 25.23 1.43
N ARG A 280 -10.50 26.57 1.65
CA ARG A 280 -11.60 27.42 1.17
C ARG A 280 -11.80 27.33 -0.34
N VAL A 281 -10.69 27.39 -1.09
CA VAL A 281 -10.72 27.36 -2.56
C VAL A 281 -11.25 26.02 -3.07
N GLN A 282 -10.74 24.93 -2.51
CA GLN A 282 -11.16 23.58 -2.94
C GLN A 282 -12.60 23.27 -2.51
N MET A 283 -13.02 23.69 -1.31
CA MET A 283 -14.40 23.50 -0.87
C MET A 283 -15.38 24.33 -1.69
N SER A 284 -15.06 25.59 -2.01
CA SER A 284 -15.86 26.44 -2.93
C SER A 284 -16.03 25.75 -4.29
N ARG A 285 -14.97 25.15 -4.84
CA ARG A 285 -15.04 24.36 -6.08
C ARG A 285 -15.97 23.16 -5.99
N VAL A 286 -15.91 22.41 -4.88
CA VAL A 286 -16.82 21.29 -4.67
C VAL A 286 -18.25 21.75 -4.74
N ILE A 287 -18.60 22.80 -3.98
CA ILE A 287 -19.96 23.34 -3.92
C ILE A 287 -20.43 23.81 -5.30
N THR A 288 -19.58 24.59 -6.00
CA THR A 288 -19.85 25.08 -7.36
C THR A 288 -20.03 23.93 -8.35
N ASN A 289 -19.16 22.91 -8.31
CA ASN A 289 -19.30 21.73 -9.18
C ASN A 289 -20.60 20.98 -8.99
N LEU A 290 -21.08 20.83 -7.75
CA LEU A 290 -22.36 20.18 -7.46
C LEU A 290 -23.52 21.02 -7.97
N MET A 291 -23.50 22.34 -7.78
CA MET A 291 -24.56 23.24 -8.26
C MET A 291 -24.58 23.36 -9.79
N VAL A 292 -23.42 23.49 -10.44
CA VAL A 292 -23.32 23.48 -11.92
C VAL A 292 -23.80 22.14 -12.49
N ASN A 293 -23.52 21.02 -11.80
CA ASN A 293 -24.04 19.72 -12.19
C ASN A 293 -25.57 19.68 -12.12
N ALA A 294 -26.18 20.27 -11.09
CA ALA A 294 -27.62 20.37 -10.98
C ALA A 294 -28.24 21.22 -12.12
N ILE A 295 -27.63 22.35 -12.51
CA ILE A 295 -28.06 23.14 -13.66
C ILE A 295 -28.00 22.33 -14.96
N ARG A 296 -26.86 21.69 -15.22
CA ARG A 296 -26.58 21.03 -16.51
C ARG A 296 -27.47 19.80 -16.79
N HIS A 297 -27.85 19.09 -15.75
CA HIS A 297 -28.53 17.79 -15.88
C HIS A 297 -30.04 17.85 -15.61
N ASN A 298 -30.57 19.03 -15.34
CA ASN A 298 -31.98 19.25 -15.13
C ASN A 298 -32.59 20.15 -16.21
N GLN A 299 -33.93 20.17 -16.28
CA GLN A 299 -34.69 21.00 -17.20
C GLN A 299 -35.18 22.27 -16.48
N PRO A 300 -35.45 23.36 -17.22
CA PRO A 300 -36.13 24.53 -16.64
C PRO A 300 -37.36 24.16 -15.81
N GLY A 301 -37.57 24.85 -14.69
CA GLY A 301 -38.60 24.56 -13.71
C GLY A 301 -38.26 23.51 -12.66
N THR A 302 -37.08 22.92 -12.71
CA THR A 302 -36.59 22.02 -11.66
C THR A 302 -36.25 22.82 -10.39
N LYS A 303 -36.68 22.33 -9.23
CA LYS A 303 -36.30 22.89 -7.94
C LYS A 303 -34.93 22.36 -7.54
N ILE A 304 -34.06 23.27 -7.08
CA ILE A 304 -32.72 22.95 -6.58
C ILE A 304 -32.61 23.53 -5.16
N LEU A 305 -32.16 22.70 -4.20
CA LEU A 305 -31.97 23.10 -2.80
C LEU A 305 -30.50 22.99 -2.45
N LEU A 306 -29.92 24.08 -1.94
CA LEU A 306 -28.66 24.04 -1.21
C LEU A 306 -28.98 24.15 0.28
N SER A 307 -28.64 23.12 1.07
CA SER A 307 -28.94 23.14 2.50
C SER A 307 -27.79 22.66 3.37
N LEU A 308 -27.74 23.16 4.61
CA LEU A 308 -26.87 22.67 5.67
C LEU A 308 -27.73 22.29 6.88
N THR A 309 -27.53 21.06 7.38
CA THR A 309 -28.19 20.58 8.60
C THR A 309 -27.15 19.95 9.52
N GLU A 310 -27.33 20.14 10.82
CA GLU A 310 -26.54 19.47 11.85
C GLU A 310 -27.45 18.56 12.67
N ARG A 311 -27.01 17.30 12.85
CA ARG A 311 -27.69 16.35 13.76
C ARG A 311 -26.64 15.52 14.49
N MET A 312 -26.65 15.56 15.81
CA MET A 312 -25.80 14.75 16.69
C MET A 312 -24.28 14.87 16.36
N GLY A 313 -23.81 16.08 16.06
CA GLY A 313 -22.40 16.32 15.71
C GLY A 313 -22.02 15.95 14.27
N LEU A 314 -23.01 15.53 13.45
CA LEU A 314 -22.81 15.30 12.01
C LEU A 314 -23.37 16.49 11.23
N VAL A 315 -22.46 17.27 10.63
CA VAL A 315 -22.83 18.33 9.70
C VAL A 315 -23.03 17.76 8.31
N THR A 316 -24.13 18.09 7.69
CA THR A 316 -24.52 17.58 6.37
C THR A 316 -24.86 18.74 5.44
N VAL A 317 -24.08 18.87 4.36
CA VAL A 317 -24.37 19.79 3.25
C VAL A 317 -25.03 19.00 2.13
N ARG A 318 -26.13 19.52 1.57
CA ARG A 318 -26.87 18.89 0.46
C ARG A 318 -27.07 19.85 -0.69
N VAL A 319 -26.85 19.33 -1.89
CA VAL A 319 -27.36 19.89 -3.13
C VAL A 319 -28.38 18.89 -3.66
N ALA A 320 -29.66 19.20 -3.49
CA ALA A 320 -30.77 18.32 -3.88
C ALA A 320 -31.55 18.91 -5.06
N ASP A 321 -32.15 18.06 -5.87
CA ASP A 321 -33.01 18.50 -6.98
C ASP A 321 -34.22 17.60 -7.21
N THR A 322 -35.25 18.14 -7.91
CA THR A 322 -36.49 17.43 -8.27
C THR A 322 -36.42 16.81 -9.66
N GLY A 323 -35.26 16.77 -10.27
CA GLY A 323 -35.05 16.21 -11.61
C GLY A 323 -35.14 14.69 -11.66
N SER A 324 -34.92 14.11 -12.83
CA SER A 324 -34.93 12.67 -13.01
C SER A 324 -33.94 11.95 -12.11
N PRO A 325 -34.28 10.78 -11.56
CA PRO A 325 -33.36 9.99 -10.77
C PRO A 325 -32.18 9.53 -11.64
N ILE A 326 -31.03 9.33 -11.00
CA ILE A 326 -29.85 8.78 -11.67
C ILE A 326 -30.03 7.28 -11.82
N PRO A 327 -29.85 6.72 -13.04
CA PRO A 327 -29.94 5.28 -13.28
C PRO A 327 -28.98 4.48 -12.40
N GLU A 328 -29.39 3.27 -12.00
CA GLU A 328 -28.62 2.41 -11.08
C GLU A 328 -27.24 2.04 -11.64
N ASP A 329 -27.16 1.75 -12.92
CA ASP A 329 -25.94 1.39 -13.65
C ASP A 329 -24.85 2.48 -13.64
N ILE A 330 -25.27 3.74 -13.44
CA ILE A 330 -24.36 4.90 -13.40
C ILE A 330 -23.95 5.24 -11.95
N ARG A 331 -24.76 4.86 -10.97
CA ARG A 331 -24.55 5.25 -9.56
C ARG A 331 -23.18 4.82 -9.02
N GLU A 332 -22.74 3.60 -9.36
CA GLU A 332 -21.46 3.06 -8.90
C GLU A 332 -20.26 3.80 -9.47
N THR A 333 -20.37 4.27 -10.72
CA THR A 333 -19.28 4.93 -11.44
C THR A 333 -19.40 6.46 -11.47
N LEU A 334 -20.44 7.04 -10.85
CA LEU A 334 -20.78 8.45 -10.93
C LEU A 334 -19.65 9.41 -10.54
N PHE A 335 -18.82 9.00 -9.58
CA PHE A 335 -17.68 9.76 -9.09
C PHE A 335 -16.36 9.36 -9.77
N GLU A 336 -16.38 8.43 -10.71
CA GLU A 336 -15.20 8.09 -11.50
C GLU A 336 -14.94 9.17 -12.57
N PRO A 337 -13.68 9.48 -12.88
CA PRO A 337 -13.34 10.42 -13.93
C PRO A 337 -13.96 10.01 -15.28
N PHE A 338 -14.50 10.97 -16.02
CA PHE A 338 -15.13 10.77 -17.33
C PHE A 338 -16.36 9.84 -17.36
N SER A 339 -16.89 9.49 -16.20
CA SER A 339 -18.16 8.78 -16.14
C SER A 339 -19.28 9.66 -16.69
N LYS A 340 -19.90 9.21 -17.78
CA LYS A 340 -21.02 9.87 -18.45
C LYS A 340 -22.10 8.84 -18.74
N GLY A 341 -23.34 9.14 -18.40
CA GLY A 341 -24.49 8.35 -18.89
C GLY A 341 -24.61 8.45 -20.44
N ASP A 342 -25.16 7.42 -21.08
CA ASP A 342 -25.28 7.36 -22.54
C ASP A 342 -25.97 8.58 -23.19
N LYS A 343 -26.96 9.16 -22.52
CA LYS A 343 -27.65 10.38 -22.97
C LYS A 343 -26.75 11.64 -22.90
N SER A 344 -25.81 11.71 -21.96
CA SER A 344 -24.89 12.85 -21.85
C SER A 344 -23.72 12.76 -22.82
N ARG A 345 -23.43 11.57 -23.36
CA ARG A 345 -22.47 11.37 -24.45
C ARG A 345 -22.96 11.98 -25.75
N SER A 346 -24.25 11.79 -26.09
CA SER A 346 -24.85 12.30 -27.34
C SER A 346 -25.02 13.82 -27.33
N ASP A 347 -25.40 14.42 -26.20
CA ASP A 347 -25.67 15.86 -26.10
C ASP A 347 -24.42 16.70 -25.81
N GLY A 348 -23.29 16.04 -25.60
CA GLY A 348 -22.03 16.72 -25.29
C GLY A 348 -22.07 17.55 -24.01
N LYS A 349 -23.01 17.32 -23.12
CA LYS A 349 -23.18 18.07 -21.85
C LYS A 349 -22.25 17.49 -20.77
N GLY A 350 -21.20 18.24 -20.41
CA GLY A 350 -20.32 17.91 -19.29
C GLY A 350 -19.03 17.16 -19.67
N SER A 351 -17.98 17.34 -18.87
CA SER A 351 -16.68 16.67 -19.02
C SER A 351 -16.59 15.31 -18.29
N GLY A 352 -17.50 15.05 -17.34
CA GLY A 352 -17.39 13.92 -16.42
C GLY A 352 -16.28 14.05 -15.37
N LEU A 353 -15.63 15.23 -15.26
CA LEU A 353 -14.56 15.48 -14.29
C LEU A 353 -15.03 16.21 -13.03
N GLY A 354 -16.10 16.98 -13.09
CA GLY A 354 -16.54 17.81 -11.96
C GLY A 354 -16.85 17.02 -10.69
N LEU A 355 -17.61 15.92 -10.82
CA LEU A 355 -17.96 15.06 -9.68
C LEU A 355 -16.76 14.28 -9.14
N SER A 356 -15.85 13.83 -10.00
CA SER A 356 -14.63 13.12 -9.57
C SER A 356 -13.65 14.05 -8.85
N ILE A 357 -13.52 15.30 -9.31
CA ILE A 357 -12.75 16.34 -8.61
C ILE A 357 -13.39 16.62 -7.25
N ALA A 358 -14.72 16.82 -7.19
CA ALA A 358 -15.43 17.04 -5.95
C ALA A 358 -15.24 15.89 -4.96
N LYS A 359 -15.39 14.64 -5.40
CA LYS A 359 -15.16 13.45 -4.58
C LYS A 359 -13.75 13.41 -4.03
N LYS A 360 -12.75 13.61 -4.87
CA LYS A 360 -11.35 13.59 -4.47
C LYS A 360 -11.00 14.66 -3.44
N VAL A 361 -11.46 15.89 -3.64
CA VAL A 361 -11.27 16.99 -2.69
C VAL A 361 -11.90 16.67 -1.34
N ILE A 362 -13.13 16.16 -1.32
CA ILE A 362 -13.85 15.79 -0.10
C ILE A 362 -13.14 14.64 0.63
N ASP A 363 -12.69 13.61 -0.10
CA ASP A 363 -11.93 12.49 0.49
C ASP A 363 -10.58 12.97 1.09
N MET A 364 -9.89 13.92 0.45
CA MET A 364 -8.66 14.53 0.98
C MET A 364 -8.89 15.34 2.25
N HIS A 365 -10.10 15.91 2.43
CA HIS A 365 -10.49 16.56 3.67
C HIS A 365 -10.84 15.55 4.79
N GLY A 366 -11.00 14.26 4.46
CA GLY A 366 -11.45 13.22 5.38
C GLY A 366 -12.96 13.21 5.56
N TYR A 367 -13.70 13.87 4.65
CA TYR A 367 -15.16 13.92 4.62
C TYR A 367 -15.72 12.89 3.64
N ASN A 368 -17.04 12.75 3.57
CA ASN A 368 -17.69 11.81 2.65
C ASN A 368 -18.67 12.52 1.71
N LEU A 369 -18.50 12.31 0.40
CA LEU A 369 -19.45 12.73 -0.64
C LEU A 369 -20.17 11.50 -1.19
N SER A 370 -21.50 11.51 -1.16
CA SER A 370 -22.37 10.44 -1.63
C SER A 370 -23.57 10.98 -2.41
N LEU A 371 -24.16 10.11 -3.25
CA LEU A 371 -25.48 10.33 -3.83
C LEU A 371 -26.49 9.64 -2.94
N GLU A 372 -27.48 10.39 -2.46
CA GLU A 372 -28.55 9.91 -1.58
C GLU A 372 -29.93 10.23 -2.17
N GLU A 373 -30.97 9.66 -1.61
CA GLU A 373 -32.34 10.12 -1.87
C GLU A 373 -32.49 11.55 -1.39
N GLY A 374 -33.26 12.35 -2.13
CA GLY A 374 -33.53 13.73 -1.78
C GLY A 374 -34.34 13.84 -0.47
N PRO A 375 -34.24 14.98 0.25
CA PRO A 375 -35.13 15.26 1.33
C PRO A 375 -36.59 15.34 0.81
N ALA A 376 -37.58 15.45 1.73
CA ALA A 376 -39.02 15.52 1.36
C ALA A 376 -39.27 16.57 0.27
N GLY A 377 -39.80 16.13 -0.86
CA GLY A 377 -40.08 16.98 -2.03
C GLY A 377 -38.98 17.04 -3.07
N TYR A 378 -37.85 16.36 -2.86
CA TYR A 378 -36.71 16.28 -3.81
C TYR A 378 -36.46 14.82 -4.19
N THR A 379 -35.97 14.60 -5.41
CA THR A 379 -35.76 13.26 -5.98
C THR A 379 -34.42 12.68 -5.58
N LYS A 380 -33.36 13.50 -5.63
CA LYS A 380 -31.99 13.07 -5.37
C LYS A 380 -31.18 14.18 -4.69
N SER A 381 -30.10 13.79 -4.02
CA SER A 381 -29.21 14.72 -3.33
C SER A 381 -27.75 14.28 -3.42
N PHE A 382 -26.88 15.19 -3.81
CA PHE A 382 -25.46 15.06 -3.53
C PHE A 382 -25.19 15.55 -2.11
N THR A 383 -24.71 14.65 -1.27
CA THR A 383 -24.63 14.87 0.17
C THR A 383 -23.17 14.81 0.64
N ILE A 384 -22.69 15.89 1.28
CA ILE A 384 -21.39 15.94 1.94
C ILE A 384 -21.61 15.78 3.43
N LYS A 385 -20.97 14.76 4.05
CA LYS A 385 -21.01 14.51 5.50
C LYS A 385 -19.66 14.83 6.11
N LEU A 386 -19.69 15.73 7.10
CA LEU A 386 -18.53 16.19 7.85
C LEU A 386 -18.69 15.70 9.30
N HIS A 387 -17.72 14.95 9.81
CA HIS A 387 -17.62 14.63 11.23
C HIS A 387 -16.79 15.70 11.91
N MET A 388 -17.35 16.36 12.92
CA MET A 388 -16.62 17.31 13.77
C MET A 388 -15.72 16.58 14.78
#